data_0e378699b9f5f1c7708c9f1862fcfbbf
#
_entry.id   0e378699b9f5f1c7708c9f1862fcfbbf
#
_cell.length_a   1.000
_cell.length_b   1.000
_cell.length_c   1.000
_cell.angle_alpha   90.00
_cell.angle_beta   90.00
_cell.angle_gamma   90.00
#
_symmetry.space_group_name_H-M   'P 1'
#
loop_
_entity.id
_entity.type
_entity.pdbx_description
1 polymer ?
#
loop_
_entity_poly.entity_id
_entity_poly.type
_entity_poly.pdbx_seq_one_letter_code
_entity_poly.pdbx_strand_id
1 'polypeptide(L)'
;GVEEILAAVIERIPHPEGNEEAPLQALIFDSVFNSFRGIIAYFKIENGTIRKGDKVKFFNTGKEYDADEIGVLKMDMVPRNELRTGDVGYIISGIKTSKEVKVGDTITHIARPCDKAIAGFEEVKPMVFAGVYPIEAEDFEDLRASLEKLQLNDASLTFQPESSLALGFGFRCGFLGLLHMEIVQERLDREFDMNVITTVPNVSYHIYDKQGNMKEVHNPGGMPDPTMIDHIEEPYIKASIITTTDYIGPIMTLCLGKRGELIKQEYISGNRVEIYYNMPLGEIVIDFYDKLKSISKGYASFDYHPNGFRTSKLVKLDILLNGEPVDALSTLTHIDNAYD
;
A
#
# COMPACT_ATOMS: atom_id res chain seq x y z
N GLY A 1 14.50 -15.65 -32.63
CA GLY A 1 14.14 -14.74 -31.53
C GLY A 1 13.83 -15.40 -30.20
N VAL A 2 12.91 -16.39 -30.13
CA VAL A 2 12.52 -16.99 -28.83
C VAL A 2 13.62 -17.89 -28.27
N GLU A 3 14.24 -18.70 -29.10
CA GLU A 3 15.31 -19.61 -28.68
C GLU A 3 16.55 -18.84 -28.17
N GLU A 4 16.90 -17.74 -28.83
CA GLU A 4 18.01 -16.88 -28.42
C GLU A 4 17.74 -16.20 -27.08
N ILE A 5 16.45 -15.81 -26.81
CA ILE A 5 16.06 -15.24 -25.52
C ILE A 5 16.20 -16.31 -24.41
N LEU A 6 15.71 -17.53 -24.65
CA LEU A 6 15.82 -18.62 -23.68
C LEU A 6 17.29 -18.99 -23.43
N ALA A 7 18.12 -19.06 -24.49
CA ALA A 7 19.55 -19.27 -24.34
C ALA A 7 20.22 -18.16 -23.52
N ALA A 8 19.89 -16.90 -23.79
CA ALA A 8 20.44 -15.76 -23.06
C ALA A 8 19.99 -15.75 -21.57
N VAL A 9 18.76 -16.19 -21.26
CA VAL A 9 18.29 -16.36 -19.89
C VAL A 9 19.16 -17.38 -19.16
N ILE A 10 19.39 -18.56 -19.75
CA ILE A 10 20.20 -19.61 -19.15
C ILE A 10 21.66 -19.16 -18.98
N GLU A 11 22.21 -18.43 -19.93
CA GLU A 11 23.61 -18.00 -19.91
C GLU A 11 23.88 -16.82 -18.97
N ARG A 12 22.93 -15.86 -18.86
CA ARG A 12 23.17 -14.56 -18.22
C ARG A 12 22.52 -14.38 -16.86
N ILE A 13 21.43 -15.13 -16.55
CA ILE A 13 20.81 -15.07 -15.26
C ILE A 13 21.48 -16.07 -14.32
N PRO A 14 22.09 -15.62 -13.21
CA PRO A 14 22.73 -16.51 -12.26
C PRO A 14 21.68 -17.45 -11.62
N HIS A 15 22.10 -18.67 -11.29
CA HIS A 15 21.28 -19.56 -10.49
C HIS A 15 21.04 -18.99 -9.09
N PRO A 16 19.99 -19.41 -8.36
CA PRO A 16 19.79 -19.00 -6.97
C PRO A 16 21.03 -19.29 -6.13
N GLU A 17 21.50 -18.27 -5.42
CA GLU A 17 22.60 -18.40 -4.45
C GLU A 17 22.01 -18.81 -3.10
N GLY A 18 22.81 -19.52 -2.29
CA GLY A 18 22.42 -19.90 -0.93
C GLY A 18 23.10 -21.19 -0.49
N ASN A 19 22.89 -21.57 0.76
CA ASN A 19 23.51 -22.73 1.37
C ASN A 19 22.43 -23.66 1.96
N GLU A 20 22.30 -24.88 1.38
CA GLU A 20 21.35 -25.90 1.85
C GLU A 20 21.63 -26.41 3.27
N GLU A 21 22.89 -26.35 3.71
CA GLU A 21 23.30 -26.76 5.05
C GLU A 21 23.13 -25.68 6.13
N ALA A 22 22.80 -24.46 5.72
CA ALA A 22 22.56 -23.36 6.65
C ALA A 22 21.20 -23.51 7.36
N PRO A 23 20.96 -22.78 8.47
CA PRO A 23 19.62 -22.68 9.05
C PRO A 23 18.60 -22.18 8.03
N LEU A 24 17.39 -22.73 8.09
CA LEU A 24 16.30 -22.34 7.18
C LEU A 24 16.03 -20.84 7.26
N GLN A 25 16.06 -20.21 6.11
CA GLN A 25 15.58 -18.86 5.86
C GLN A 25 14.70 -18.85 4.60
N ALA A 26 13.40 -18.75 4.79
CA ALA A 26 12.46 -18.67 3.67
C ALA A 26 11.60 -17.40 3.82
N LEU A 27 11.55 -16.61 2.76
CA LEU A 27 10.83 -15.34 2.72
C LEU A 27 9.39 -15.58 2.29
N ILE A 28 8.43 -15.14 3.09
CA ILE A 28 7.01 -15.11 2.71
C ILE A 28 6.79 -13.90 1.80
N PHE A 29 6.37 -14.11 0.57
CA PHE A 29 6.13 -13.04 -0.40
C PHE A 29 4.65 -12.86 -0.74
N ASP A 30 3.78 -13.82 -0.40
CA ASP A 30 2.34 -13.75 -0.61
C ASP A 30 1.61 -14.72 0.31
N SER A 31 0.30 -14.54 0.50
CA SER A 31 -0.56 -15.50 1.17
C SER A 31 -2.00 -15.39 0.69
N VAL A 32 -2.74 -16.50 0.76
CA VAL A 32 -4.16 -16.53 0.40
C VAL A 32 -4.97 -17.26 1.46
N PHE A 33 -6.21 -16.86 1.62
CA PHE A 33 -7.14 -17.56 2.49
C PHE A 33 -7.89 -18.66 1.71
N ASN A 34 -7.86 -19.86 2.25
CA ASN A 34 -8.67 -20.98 1.77
C ASN A 34 -9.64 -21.42 2.86
N SER A 35 -10.93 -21.49 2.57
CA SER A 35 -11.97 -21.82 3.55
C SER A 35 -11.81 -23.19 4.21
N PHE A 36 -11.13 -24.12 3.55
CA PHE A 36 -10.96 -25.49 4.03
C PHE A 36 -9.57 -25.72 4.67
N ARG A 37 -8.54 -25.03 4.19
CA ARG A 37 -7.14 -25.24 4.58
C ARG A 37 -6.56 -24.14 5.46
N GLY A 38 -7.31 -23.06 5.69
CA GLY A 38 -6.83 -21.86 6.36
C GLY A 38 -5.93 -21.02 5.45
N ILE A 39 -4.96 -20.36 6.03
CA ILE A 39 -4.03 -19.51 5.28
C ILE A 39 -2.93 -20.38 4.65
N ILE A 40 -2.73 -20.16 3.36
CA ILE A 40 -1.64 -20.76 2.57
C ILE A 40 -0.63 -19.64 2.36
N ALA A 41 0.58 -19.80 2.92
CA ALA A 41 1.66 -18.84 2.70
C ALA A 41 2.57 -19.30 1.57
N TYR A 42 2.90 -18.39 0.66
CA TYR A 42 3.86 -18.62 -0.41
C TYR A 42 5.21 -18.07 -0.02
N PHE A 43 6.26 -18.85 -0.24
CA PHE A 43 7.60 -18.49 0.18
C PHE A 43 8.67 -18.86 -0.84
N LYS A 44 9.82 -18.20 -0.75
CA LYS A 44 11.06 -18.54 -1.44
C LYS A 44 12.13 -18.90 -0.41
N ILE A 45 12.83 -20.00 -0.60
CA ILE A 45 13.93 -20.41 0.27
C ILE A 45 15.22 -19.74 -0.18
N GLU A 46 15.81 -18.93 0.69
CA GLU A 46 17.13 -18.33 0.48
C GLU A 46 18.23 -19.26 1.00
N ASN A 47 18.03 -19.89 2.16
CA ASN A 47 18.98 -20.82 2.76
C ASN A 47 18.26 -21.98 3.44
N GLY A 48 18.93 -23.12 3.51
CA GLY A 48 18.44 -24.28 4.21
C GLY A 48 17.45 -25.11 3.42
N THR A 49 16.77 -25.99 4.12
CA THR A 49 15.81 -26.97 3.57
C THR A 49 14.63 -27.07 4.52
N ILE A 50 13.41 -27.18 4.00
CA ILE A 50 12.20 -27.44 4.78
C ILE A 50 11.59 -28.78 4.38
N ARG A 51 11.10 -29.55 5.36
CA ARG A 51 10.40 -30.80 5.14
C ARG A 51 9.00 -30.77 5.69
N LYS A 52 8.13 -31.58 5.09
CA LYS A 52 6.80 -31.82 5.63
C LYS A 52 6.90 -32.34 7.07
N GLY A 53 6.14 -31.72 7.98
CA GLY A 53 6.14 -32.03 9.41
C GLY A 53 7.20 -31.31 10.23
N ASP A 54 8.04 -30.47 9.62
CA ASP A 54 8.98 -29.62 10.35
C ASP A 54 8.26 -28.62 11.26
N LYS A 55 8.86 -28.38 12.42
CA LYS A 55 8.41 -27.31 13.32
C LYS A 55 9.10 -26.01 12.96
N VAL A 56 8.31 -25.06 12.51
CA VAL A 56 8.78 -23.78 12.01
C VAL A 56 8.30 -22.62 12.87
N LYS A 57 9.05 -21.52 12.81
CA LYS A 57 8.73 -20.28 13.46
C LYS A 57 8.75 -19.15 12.43
N PHE A 58 7.79 -18.26 12.50
CA PHE A 58 7.78 -17.01 11.77
C PHE A 58 8.55 -15.97 12.58
N PHE A 59 9.62 -15.44 12.01
CA PHE A 59 10.64 -14.69 12.74
C PHE A 59 10.09 -13.40 13.38
N ASN A 60 9.33 -12.60 12.62
CA ASN A 60 8.82 -11.31 13.08
C ASN A 60 7.58 -11.45 13.99
N THR A 61 6.66 -12.35 13.66
CA THR A 61 5.47 -12.58 14.49
C THR A 61 5.76 -13.44 15.71
N GLY A 62 6.87 -14.18 15.71
CA GLY A 62 7.27 -15.09 16.77
C GLY A 62 6.39 -16.33 16.92
N LYS A 63 5.42 -16.55 16.03
CA LYS A 63 4.47 -17.65 16.05
C LYS A 63 5.11 -18.94 15.55
N GLU A 64 4.72 -20.06 16.15
CA GLU A 64 5.24 -21.39 15.86
C GLU A 64 4.16 -22.29 15.26
N TYR A 65 4.52 -23.06 14.24
CA TYR A 65 3.61 -23.91 13.50
C TYR A 65 4.28 -25.23 13.08
N ASP A 66 3.45 -26.22 12.80
CA ASP A 66 3.89 -27.43 12.09
C ASP A 66 3.68 -27.23 10.58
N ALA A 67 4.64 -27.62 9.76
CA ALA A 67 4.53 -27.61 8.30
C ALA A 67 3.70 -28.84 7.85
N ASP A 68 2.38 -28.77 8.03
CA ASP A 68 1.47 -29.89 7.75
C ASP A 68 1.55 -30.34 6.29
N GLU A 69 1.65 -29.40 5.38
CA GLU A 69 1.88 -29.61 3.96
C GLU A 69 2.80 -28.54 3.40
N ILE A 70 3.74 -28.95 2.57
CA ILE A 70 4.56 -28.07 1.74
C ILE A 70 4.51 -28.56 0.30
N GLY A 71 4.74 -27.67 -0.66
CA GLY A 71 4.77 -28.05 -2.07
C GLY A 71 5.11 -26.89 -2.99
N VAL A 72 5.02 -27.15 -4.28
CA VAL A 72 5.27 -26.16 -5.34
C VAL A 72 3.99 -25.84 -6.09
N LEU A 73 3.94 -24.66 -6.69
CA LEU A 73 2.87 -24.25 -7.59
C LEU A 73 3.27 -24.60 -9.03
N LYS A 74 2.38 -25.32 -9.69
CA LYS A 74 2.37 -25.50 -11.14
C LYS A 74 1.06 -24.93 -11.68
N MET A 75 0.31 -25.67 -12.50
CA MET A 75 -1.10 -25.31 -12.77
C MET A 75 -1.93 -25.43 -11.49
N ASP A 76 -1.62 -26.46 -10.67
CA ASP A 76 -2.19 -26.72 -9.36
C ASP A 76 -1.11 -26.78 -8.29
N MET A 77 -1.53 -26.80 -7.03
CA MET A 77 -0.64 -27.07 -5.89
C MET A 77 -0.16 -28.53 -5.93
N VAL A 78 1.14 -28.74 -5.98
CA VAL A 78 1.77 -30.06 -6.00
C VAL A 78 2.53 -30.30 -4.72
N PRO A 79 2.01 -31.13 -3.78
CA PRO A 79 2.69 -31.44 -2.53
C PRO A 79 4.09 -32.03 -2.75
N ARG A 80 5.01 -31.70 -1.85
CA ARG A 80 6.38 -32.19 -1.80
C ARG A 80 6.73 -32.63 -0.39
N ASN A 81 7.68 -33.55 -0.25
CA ASN A 81 8.20 -33.92 1.05
C ASN A 81 9.31 -32.99 1.52
N GLU A 82 9.99 -32.36 0.60
CA GLU A 82 11.13 -31.47 0.85
C GLU A 82 11.21 -30.37 -0.19
N LEU A 83 11.58 -29.16 0.23
CA LEU A 83 11.96 -28.02 -0.60
C LEU A 83 13.30 -27.47 -0.11
N ARG A 84 14.16 -27.00 -1.03
CA ARG A 84 15.54 -26.63 -0.78
C ARG A 84 15.82 -25.19 -1.18
N THR A 85 16.99 -24.70 -0.82
CA THR A 85 17.52 -23.41 -1.24
C THR A 85 17.26 -23.14 -2.72
N GLY A 86 16.68 -21.99 -3.04
CA GLY A 86 16.27 -21.57 -4.36
C GLY A 86 14.86 -21.97 -4.77
N ASP A 87 14.23 -22.91 -4.07
CA ASP A 87 12.85 -23.31 -4.36
C ASP A 87 11.85 -22.23 -3.95
N VAL A 88 10.81 -22.11 -4.77
CA VAL A 88 9.60 -21.32 -4.50
C VAL A 88 8.46 -22.28 -4.27
N GLY A 89 7.77 -22.12 -3.14
CA GLY A 89 6.73 -23.06 -2.75
C GLY A 89 5.67 -22.45 -1.85
N TYR A 90 4.85 -23.33 -1.29
CA TYR A 90 3.81 -22.99 -0.34
C TYR A 90 3.90 -23.83 0.94
N ILE A 91 3.36 -23.29 2.03
CA ILE A 91 3.16 -23.99 3.29
C ILE A 91 1.72 -23.85 3.76
N ILE A 92 1.17 -24.95 4.25
CA ILE A 92 -0.11 -25.02 4.95
C ILE A 92 0.18 -25.49 6.38
N SER A 93 -0.27 -24.71 7.36
CA SER A 93 0.03 -24.89 8.78
C SER A 93 -1.20 -24.67 9.66
N GLY A 94 -2.40 -24.77 9.09
CA GLY A 94 -3.65 -24.59 9.82
C GLY A 94 -3.87 -23.20 10.41
N ILE A 95 -3.18 -22.17 9.91
CA ILE A 95 -3.28 -20.78 10.38
C ILE A 95 -4.66 -20.22 9.99
N LYS A 96 -5.35 -19.60 10.94
CA LYS A 96 -6.72 -19.12 10.74
C LYS A 96 -6.86 -17.60 10.68
N THR A 97 -5.89 -16.87 11.21
CA THR A 97 -5.93 -15.42 11.38
C THR A 97 -4.87 -14.72 10.54
N SER A 98 -5.27 -13.72 9.77
CA SER A 98 -4.39 -12.91 8.90
C SER A 98 -3.25 -12.23 9.67
N LYS A 99 -3.49 -11.87 10.92
CA LYS A 99 -2.49 -11.22 11.80
C LYS A 99 -1.28 -12.11 12.13
N GLU A 100 -1.39 -13.41 11.88
CA GLU A 100 -0.33 -14.38 12.20
C GLU A 100 0.63 -14.63 11.03
N VAL A 101 0.25 -14.21 9.81
CA VAL A 101 1.09 -14.29 8.60
C VAL A 101 1.25 -12.90 8.01
N LYS A 102 2.48 -12.45 7.90
CA LYS A 102 2.79 -11.18 7.23
C LYS A 102 3.66 -11.44 6.02
N VAL A 103 3.32 -10.82 4.91
CA VAL A 103 4.22 -10.73 3.75
C VAL A 103 5.49 -10.01 4.20
N GLY A 104 6.64 -10.56 3.80
CA GLY A 104 7.96 -10.08 4.26
C GLY A 104 8.50 -10.76 5.51
N ASP A 105 7.72 -11.62 6.18
CA ASP A 105 8.24 -12.40 7.31
C ASP A 105 9.14 -13.56 6.84
N THR A 106 10.00 -14.02 7.73
CA THR A 106 10.95 -15.10 7.48
C THR A 106 10.54 -16.34 8.23
N ILE A 107 10.43 -17.46 7.52
CA ILE A 107 10.22 -18.80 8.11
C ILE A 107 11.58 -19.39 8.46
N THR A 108 11.71 -19.90 9.69
CA THR A 108 12.89 -20.62 10.17
C THR A 108 12.50 -21.85 11.00
N HIS A 109 13.43 -22.75 11.26
CA HIS A 109 13.17 -23.89 12.15
C HIS A 109 13.21 -23.47 13.62
N ILE A 110 12.35 -24.06 14.45
CA ILE A 110 12.39 -23.86 15.92
C ILE A 110 13.69 -24.42 16.51
N ALA A 111 14.08 -25.63 16.09
CA ALA A 111 15.25 -26.33 16.64
C ALA A 111 16.59 -25.71 16.22
N ARG A 112 16.63 -25.05 15.07
CA ARG A 112 17.82 -24.41 14.53
C ARG A 112 17.43 -23.10 13.83
N PRO A 113 17.09 -22.06 14.62
CA PRO A 113 16.66 -20.78 14.06
C PRO A 113 17.80 -20.06 13.35
N CYS A 114 17.45 -19.24 12.36
CA CYS A 114 18.39 -18.31 11.75
C CYS A 114 18.65 -17.13 12.70
N ASP A 115 19.82 -16.50 12.55
CA ASP A 115 20.24 -15.39 13.41
C ASP A 115 19.49 -14.08 13.12
N LYS A 116 19.02 -13.90 11.88
CA LYS A 116 18.34 -12.69 11.44
C LYS A 116 17.29 -12.99 10.36
N ALA A 117 16.26 -12.16 10.29
CA ALA A 117 15.29 -12.19 9.21
C ALA A 117 15.95 -11.82 7.87
N ILE A 118 15.34 -12.27 6.77
CA ILE A 118 15.71 -11.83 5.42
C ILE A 118 15.40 -10.36 5.29
N ALA A 119 16.40 -9.56 4.85
CA ALA A 119 16.23 -8.13 4.62
C ALA A 119 15.60 -7.87 3.25
N GLY A 120 14.94 -6.72 3.11
CA GLY A 120 14.47 -6.24 1.81
C GLY A 120 12.96 -6.10 1.66
N PHE A 121 12.18 -6.48 2.66
CA PHE A 121 10.76 -6.12 2.74
C PHE A 121 10.58 -4.99 3.75
N GLU A 122 10.46 -3.78 3.24
CA GLU A 122 10.07 -2.63 4.07
C GLU A 122 8.54 -2.59 4.20
N GLU A 123 8.07 -2.30 5.41
CA GLU A 123 6.65 -2.09 5.64
C GLU A 123 6.25 -0.77 4.96
N VAL A 124 5.54 -0.87 3.84
CA VAL A 124 5.08 0.31 3.11
C VAL A 124 3.92 0.93 3.86
N LYS A 125 4.09 2.18 4.28
CA LYS A 125 3.04 2.92 4.99
C LYS A 125 2.00 3.46 4.00
N PRO A 126 0.71 3.38 4.33
CA PRO A 126 -0.33 4.00 3.52
C PRO A 126 -0.15 5.52 3.50
N MET A 127 -0.47 6.12 2.37
CA MET A 127 -0.33 7.57 2.15
C MET A 127 -1.67 8.25 1.88
N VAL A 128 -2.68 7.50 1.46
CA VAL A 128 -4.03 7.96 1.14
C VAL A 128 -5.03 7.24 2.03
N PHE A 129 -5.97 7.96 2.58
CA PHE A 129 -6.97 7.43 3.49
C PHE A 129 -8.38 7.79 3.02
N ALA A 130 -9.28 6.81 3.04
CA ALA A 130 -10.71 7.02 2.78
C ALA A 130 -11.56 6.19 3.73
N GLY A 131 -12.75 6.66 4.03
CA GLY A 131 -13.78 5.85 4.68
C GLY A 131 -14.39 4.90 3.66
N VAL A 132 -14.57 3.65 4.02
CA VAL A 132 -15.20 2.60 3.23
C VAL A 132 -16.40 2.09 4.00
N TYR A 133 -17.60 2.22 3.44
CA TYR A 133 -18.86 1.92 4.10
C TYR A 133 -19.66 0.94 3.27
N PRO A 134 -20.32 -0.06 3.86
CA PRO A 134 -21.24 -0.92 3.13
C PRO A 134 -22.48 -0.11 2.72
N ILE A 135 -23.13 -0.50 1.63
CA ILE A 135 -24.40 0.12 1.20
C ILE A 135 -25.49 -0.19 2.22
N GLU A 136 -25.57 -1.45 2.64
CA GLU A 136 -26.51 -1.90 3.65
C GLU A 136 -25.81 -2.01 5.01
N ALA A 137 -26.41 -1.45 6.06
CA ALA A 137 -25.79 -1.43 7.39
C ALA A 137 -25.55 -2.85 7.98
N GLU A 138 -26.33 -3.83 7.51
CA GLU A 138 -26.24 -5.24 7.92
C GLU A 138 -24.93 -5.89 7.43
N ASP A 139 -24.34 -5.40 6.34
CA ASP A 139 -23.12 -5.94 5.71
C ASP A 139 -21.82 -5.50 6.41
N PHE A 140 -21.89 -4.78 7.52
CA PHE A 140 -20.70 -4.26 8.21
C PHE A 140 -19.71 -5.37 8.62
N GLU A 141 -20.20 -6.49 9.15
CA GLU A 141 -19.32 -7.60 9.56
C GLU A 141 -18.80 -8.37 8.34
N ASP A 142 -19.55 -8.47 7.26
CA ASP A 142 -19.11 -9.09 6.01
C ASP A 142 -18.05 -8.22 5.31
N LEU A 143 -18.19 -6.90 5.36
CA LEU A 143 -17.16 -5.97 4.91
C LEU A 143 -15.86 -6.12 5.73
N ARG A 144 -15.97 -6.25 7.06
CA ARG A 144 -14.82 -6.51 7.93
C ARG A 144 -14.10 -7.78 7.50
N ALA A 145 -14.83 -8.88 7.36
CA ALA A 145 -14.26 -10.17 6.98
C ALA A 145 -13.62 -10.12 5.58
N SER A 146 -14.18 -9.35 4.65
CA SER A 146 -13.65 -9.15 3.30
C SER A 146 -12.33 -8.35 3.34
N LEU A 147 -12.27 -7.26 4.10
CA LEU A 147 -11.05 -6.47 4.29
C LEU A 147 -9.94 -7.29 4.98
N GLU A 148 -10.27 -8.12 5.98
CA GLU A 148 -9.32 -9.04 6.62
C GLU A 148 -8.73 -10.04 5.63
N LYS A 149 -9.54 -10.57 4.71
CA LYS A 149 -9.07 -11.48 3.66
C LYS A 149 -8.20 -10.77 2.63
N LEU A 150 -8.54 -9.54 2.25
CA LEU A 150 -7.72 -8.73 1.35
C LEU A 150 -6.34 -8.42 1.92
N GLN A 151 -6.25 -8.12 3.23
CA GLN A 151 -4.97 -7.88 3.91
C GLN A 151 -3.99 -9.05 3.84
N LEU A 152 -4.45 -10.28 3.58
CA LEU A 152 -3.57 -11.44 3.50
C LEU A 152 -2.56 -11.34 2.36
N ASN A 153 -3.00 -10.81 1.22
CA ASN A 153 -2.15 -10.64 0.05
C ASN A 153 -1.86 -9.18 -0.29
N ASP A 154 -2.31 -8.26 0.55
CA ASP A 154 -2.08 -6.83 0.45
C ASP A 154 -1.65 -6.26 1.80
N ALA A 155 -0.38 -6.41 2.13
CA ALA A 155 0.19 -5.95 3.40
C ALA A 155 0.15 -4.43 3.58
N SER A 156 -0.07 -3.68 2.49
CA SER A 156 -0.15 -2.21 2.50
C SER A 156 -1.54 -1.69 2.85
N LEU A 157 -2.59 -2.50 2.69
CA LEU A 157 -3.94 -2.15 3.09
C LEU A 157 -4.05 -2.15 4.62
N THR A 158 -4.38 -1.02 5.19
CA THR A 158 -4.71 -0.90 6.63
C THR A 158 -6.16 -0.49 6.79
N PHE A 159 -6.82 -0.95 7.85
CA PHE A 159 -8.18 -0.49 8.16
C PHE A 159 -8.45 -0.51 9.66
N GLN A 160 -9.31 0.39 10.09
CA GLN A 160 -9.80 0.49 11.46
C GLN A 160 -11.29 0.88 11.44
N PRO A 161 -12.08 0.44 12.42
CA PRO A 161 -13.48 0.83 12.51
C PRO A 161 -13.66 2.34 12.56
N GLU A 162 -14.63 2.86 11.85
CA GLU A 162 -15.04 4.25 11.84
C GLU A 162 -16.56 4.35 11.78
N SER A 163 -17.10 5.49 12.20
CA SER A 163 -18.51 5.82 12.04
C SER A 163 -18.68 7.20 11.44
N SER A 164 -19.64 7.32 10.54
CA SER A 164 -20.09 8.59 9.95
C SER A 164 -21.54 8.84 10.34
N LEU A 165 -21.88 10.08 10.60
CA LEU A 165 -23.28 10.46 10.86
C LEU A 165 -24.16 10.24 9.62
N ALA A 166 -23.59 10.39 8.44
CA ALA A 166 -24.30 10.25 7.16
C ALA A 166 -24.36 8.80 6.65
N LEU A 167 -23.28 8.02 6.87
CA LEU A 167 -23.08 6.69 6.25
C LEU A 167 -23.14 5.52 7.25
N GLY A 168 -23.24 5.80 8.55
CA GLY A 168 -23.29 4.76 9.59
C GLY A 168 -21.92 4.19 9.92
N PHE A 169 -21.87 2.86 10.17
CA PHE A 169 -20.63 2.16 10.51
C PHE A 169 -19.88 1.69 9.28
N GLY A 170 -18.56 1.87 9.29
CA GLY A 170 -17.66 1.47 8.22
C GLY A 170 -16.22 1.38 8.72
N PHE A 171 -15.27 1.53 7.82
CA PHE A 171 -13.85 1.45 8.11
C PHE A 171 -13.09 2.61 7.49
N ARG A 172 -12.18 3.23 8.27
CA ARG A 172 -11.14 4.10 7.74
C ARG A 172 -10.04 3.22 7.18
N CYS A 173 -9.91 3.20 5.85
CA CYS A 173 -8.90 2.42 5.15
C CYS A 173 -7.73 3.31 4.71
N GLY A 174 -6.52 2.75 4.78
CA GLY A 174 -5.30 3.37 4.30
C GLY A 174 -4.78 2.62 3.07
N PHE A 175 -4.40 3.39 2.05
CA PHE A 175 -4.00 2.93 0.72
C PHE A 175 -2.66 3.54 0.31
N LEU A 176 -1.94 2.92 -0.61
CA LEU A 176 -0.72 3.47 -1.21
C LEU A 176 -0.98 4.70 -2.11
N GLY A 177 -2.16 4.80 -2.67
CA GLY A 177 -2.59 5.86 -3.57
C GLY A 177 -3.99 5.59 -4.11
N LEU A 178 -4.49 6.44 -5.02
CA LEU A 178 -5.82 6.29 -5.61
C LEU A 178 -6.01 4.99 -6.37
N LEU A 179 -5.06 4.63 -7.23
CA LEU A 179 -5.15 3.37 -7.99
C LEU A 179 -5.25 2.16 -7.07
N HIS A 180 -4.53 2.17 -5.96
CA HIS A 180 -4.64 1.10 -4.96
C HIS A 180 -6.05 1.07 -4.33
N MET A 181 -6.63 2.23 -4.02
CA MET A 181 -7.99 2.34 -3.51
C MET A 181 -9.02 1.78 -4.51
N GLU A 182 -8.90 2.14 -5.79
CA GLU A 182 -9.77 1.64 -6.85
C GLU A 182 -9.65 0.12 -7.02
N ILE A 183 -8.43 -0.42 -6.98
CA ILE A 183 -8.20 -1.87 -7.03
C ILE A 183 -8.85 -2.58 -5.84
N VAL A 184 -8.72 -2.03 -4.63
CA VAL A 184 -9.36 -2.62 -3.44
C VAL A 184 -10.88 -2.59 -3.56
N GLN A 185 -11.48 -1.49 -4.04
CA GLN A 185 -12.92 -1.41 -4.30
C GLN A 185 -13.38 -2.45 -5.32
N GLU A 186 -12.68 -2.56 -6.44
CA GLU A 186 -12.98 -3.54 -7.50
C GLU A 186 -12.87 -4.98 -6.99
N ARG A 187 -11.88 -5.25 -6.12
CA ARG A 187 -11.73 -6.57 -5.49
C ARG A 187 -12.83 -6.86 -4.47
N LEU A 188 -13.27 -5.88 -3.69
CA LEU A 188 -14.41 -6.04 -2.79
C LEU A 188 -15.67 -6.42 -3.58
N ASP A 189 -15.95 -5.74 -4.68
CA ASP A 189 -17.07 -6.06 -5.56
C ASP A 189 -16.93 -7.45 -6.19
N ARG A 190 -15.82 -7.74 -6.89
CA ARG A 190 -15.68 -8.97 -7.68
C ARG A 190 -15.41 -10.24 -6.89
N GLU A 191 -14.60 -10.15 -5.83
CA GLU A 191 -14.17 -11.33 -5.08
C GLU A 191 -15.12 -11.65 -3.92
N PHE A 192 -15.83 -10.63 -3.39
CA PHE A 192 -16.65 -10.75 -2.18
C PHE A 192 -18.11 -10.33 -2.36
N ASP A 193 -18.50 -9.91 -3.57
CA ASP A 193 -19.84 -9.38 -3.87
C ASP A 193 -20.24 -8.24 -2.89
N MET A 194 -19.26 -7.41 -2.53
CA MET A 194 -19.37 -6.37 -1.52
C MET A 194 -19.32 -4.98 -2.18
N ASN A 195 -20.48 -4.38 -2.38
CA ASN A 195 -20.59 -3.02 -2.89
C ASN A 195 -20.40 -2.01 -1.75
N VAL A 196 -19.52 -1.05 -1.97
CA VAL A 196 -19.14 -0.08 -0.94
C VAL A 196 -19.25 1.37 -1.43
N ILE A 197 -19.49 2.27 -0.47
CA ILE A 197 -19.40 3.71 -0.66
C ILE A 197 -18.07 4.16 -0.07
N THR A 198 -17.30 4.95 -0.84
CA THR A 198 -16.05 5.55 -0.35
C THR A 198 -16.21 7.05 -0.17
N THR A 199 -15.62 7.57 0.91
CA THR A 199 -15.53 9.02 1.11
C THR A 199 -14.43 9.62 0.24
N VAL A 200 -14.40 10.95 0.14
CA VAL A 200 -13.30 11.66 -0.52
C VAL A 200 -11.96 11.24 0.10
N PRO A 201 -10.99 10.82 -0.73
CA PRO A 201 -9.68 10.43 -0.23
C PRO A 201 -8.92 11.62 0.35
N ASN A 202 -8.26 11.40 1.46
CA ASN A 202 -7.45 12.37 2.18
C ASN A 202 -6.05 11.81 2.46
N VAL A 203 -5.13 12.71 2.80
CA VAL A 203 -3.79 12.34 3.26
C VAL A 203 -3.70 12.44 4.79
N SER A 204 -2.60 11.98 5.38
CA SER A 204 -2.32 12.16 6.80
C SER A 204 -1.82 13.58 7.07
N TYR A 205 -2.39 14.25 8.06
CA TYR A 205 -1.97 15.58 8.51
C TYR A 205 -1.44 15.51 9.94
N HIS A 206 -0.40 16.28 10.24
CA HIS A 206 0.07 16.50 11.60
C HIS A 206 -0.49 17.82 12.13
N ILE A 207 -1.28 17.74 13.18
CA ILE A 207 -1.88 18.92 13.82
C ILE A 207 -1.18 19.16 15.15
N TYR A 208 -0.64 20.34 15.32
CA TYR A 208 0.02 20.75 16.54
C TYR A 208 -0.89 21.67 17.34
N ASP A 209 -1.06 21.37 18.63
CA ASP A 209 -1.76 22.26 19.55
C ASP A 209 -0.82 23.36 20.09
N LYS A 210 -1.39 24.36 20.78
CA LYS A 210 -0.64 25.46 21.40
C LYS A 210 0.33 25.02 22.51
N GLN A 211 0.27 23.75 22.93
CA GLN A 211 1.17 23.15 23.92
C GLN A 211 2.30 22.35 23.26
N GLY A 212 2.29 22.24 21.94
CA GLY A 212 3.29 21.51 21.16
C GLY A 212 3.01 20.01 21.03
N ASN A 213 1.84 19.50 21.44
CA ASN A 213 1.48 18.12 21.21
C ASN A 213 1.05 17.92 19.77
N MET A 214 1.52 16.86 19.13
CA MET A 214 1.17 16.47 17.77
C MET A 214 0.07 15.40 17.79
N LYS A 215 -0.94 15.61 16.95
CA LYS A 215 -1.98 14.63 16.64
C LYS A 215 -1.99 14.35 15.15
N GLU A 216 -1.88 13.09 14.76
CA GLU A 216 -2.05 12.66 13.39
C GLU A 216 -3.55 12.52 13.06
N VAL A 217 -3.99 13.10 11.95
CA VAL A 217 -5.39 13.13 11.53
C VAL A 217 -5.50 12.73 10.06
N HIS A 218 -6.26 11.67 9.79
CA HIS A 218 -6.54 11.14 8.45
C HIS A 218 -7.95 11.48 7.95
N ASN A 219 -8.79 11.99 8.84
CA ASN A 219 -10.18 12.32 8.57
C ASN A 219 -10.46 13.78 8.97
N PRO A 220 -10.96 14.63 8.05
CA PRO A 220 -11.32 16.00 8.38
C PRO A 220 -12.32 16.12 9.54
N GLY A 221 -13.20 15.12 9.74
CA GLY A 221 -14.09 15.05 10.90
C GLY A 221 -13.39 14.92 12.25
N GLY A 222 -12.14 14.43 12.26
CA GLY A 222 -11.31 14.30 13.48
C GLY A 222 -10.49 15.54 13.83
N MET A 223 -10.66 16.66 13.09
CA MET A 223 -9.97 17.92 13.34
C MET A 223 -10.36 18.49 14.70
N PRO A 224 -9.39 18.96 15.51
CA PRO A 224 -9.67 19.75 16.70
C PRO A 224 -10.33 21.10 16.37
N ASP A 225 -10.89 21.73 17.38
CA ASP A 225 -11.38 23.11 17.25
C ASP A 225 -10.25 24.01 16.72
N PRO A 226 -10.50 24.85 15.67
CA PRO A 226 -9.49 25.74 15.10
C PRO A 226 -8.79 26.65 16.12
N THR A 227 -9.47 27.01 17.22
CA THR A 227 -8.89 27.83 18.30
C THR A 227 -7.80 27.12 19.10
N MET A 228 -7.79 25.80 19.08
CA MET A 228 -6.81 24.95 19.78
C MET A 228 -5.59 24.65 18.92
N ILE A 229 -5.66 24.88 17.62
CA ILE A 229 -4.59 24.57 16.65
C ILE A 229 -3.55 25.71 16.66
N ASP A 230 -2.28 25.35 16.76
CA ASP A 230 -1.15 26.25 16.53
C ASP A 230 -0.79 26.27 15.03
N HIS A 231 -0.47 25.11 14.48
CA HIS A 231 -0.22 24.95 13.04
C HIS A 231 -0.56 23.53 12.56
N ILE A 232 -0.66 23.40 11.23
CA ILE A 232 -0.91 22.14 10.55
C ILE A 232 0.25 21.88 9.60
N GLU A 233 0.75 20.63 9.62
CA GLU A 233 1.70 20.17 8.63
C GLU A 233 1.03 19.17 7.68
N GLU A 234 1.32 19.31 6.40
CA GLU A 234 0.88 18.37 5.36
C GLU A 234 2.07 17.58 4.80
N PRO A 235 1.82 16.33 4.34
CA PRO A 235 2.86 15.51 3.74
C PRO A 235 3.28 16.06 2.38
N TYR A 236 4.59 16.12 2.17
CA TYR A 236 5.21 16.49 0.90
C TYR A 236 5.83 15.27 0.25
N ILE A 237 5.92 15.32 -1.06
CA ILE A 237 6.58 14.33 -1.88
C ILE A 237 7.65 14.99 -2.74
N LYS A 238 8.67 14.22 -3.09
CA LYS A 238 9.58 14.51 -4.19
C LYS A 238 9.08 13.75 -5.41
N ALA A 239 8.53 14.47 -6.36
CA ALA A 239 8.00 13.95 -7.60
C ALA A 239 9.05 14.01 -8.72
N SER A 240 9.05 12.98 -9.57
CA SER A 240 9.81 12.89 -10.82
C SER A 240 8.84 12.71 -11.98
N ILE A 241 8.92 13.58 -12.97
CA ILE A 241 8.08 13.53 -14.18
C ILE A 241 8.99 13.40 -15.40
N ILE A 242 8.92 12.26 -16.09
CA ILE A 242 9.63 12.05 -17.35
C ILE A 242 8.68 12.33 -18.50
N THR A 243 9.07 13.21 -19.42
CA THR A 243 8.26 13.60 -20.57
C THR A 243 9.12 13.98 -21.76
N THR A 244 8.49 14.41 -22.86
CA THR A 244 9.19 15.03 -23.99
C THR A 244 9.22 16.56 -23.83
N THR A 245 10.19 17.21 -24.48
CA THR A 245 10.38 18.66 -24.41
C THR A 245 9.14 19.49 -24.78
N ASP A 246 8.27 18.95 -25.63
CA ASP A 246 7.05 19.62 -26.10
C ASP A 246 6.03 19.87 -24.99
N TYR A 247 6.06 19.06 -23.91
CA TYR A 247 5.09 19.12 -22.83
C TYR A 247 5.63 19.77 -21.54
N ILE A 248 6.88 20.27 -21.54
CA ILE A 248 7.48 20.91 -20.36
C ILE A 248 6.61 22.06 -19.86
N GLY A 249 6.24 22.99 -20.74
CA GLY A 249 5.46 24.17 -20.38
C GLY A 249 4.11 23.83 -19.72
N PRO A 250 3.25 23.04 -20.38
CA PRO A 250 1.97 22.61 -19.79
C PRO A 250 2.12 21.87 -18.47
N ILE A 251 3.13 21.00 -18.33
CA ILE A 251 3.40 20.26 -17.09
C ILE A 251 3.85 21.19 -15.98
N MET A 252 4.74 22.14 -16.28
CA MET A 252 5.15 23.16 -15.30
C MET A 252 3.96 23.98 -14.81
N THR A 253 3.07 24.38 -15.70
CA THR A 253 1.84 25.11 -15.34
C THR A 253 0.95 24.26 -14.42
N LEU A 254 0.76 23.00 -14.74
CA LEU A 254 0.00 22.08 -13.89
C LEU A 254 0.63 21.95 -12.49
N CYS A 255 1.94 21.72 -12.42
CA CYS A 255 2.63 21.56 -11.14
C CYS A 255 2.59 22.83 -10.29
N LEU A 256 2.76 24.01 -10.90
CA LEU A 256 2.63 25.30 -10.20
C LEU A 256 1.22 25.52 -9.66
N GLY A 257 0.18 25.21 -10.44
CA GLY A 257 -1.21 25.26 -10.00
C GLY A 257 -1.54 24.28 -8.86
N LYS A 258 -0.70 23.27 -8.65
CA LYS A 258 -0.77 22.29 -7.53
C LYS A 258 0.28 22.58 -6.45
N ARG A 259 0.67 23.83 -6.26
CA ARG A 259 1.64 24.30 -5.26
C ARG A 259 3.01 23.62 -5.35
N GLY A 260 3.37 23.09 -6.53
CA GLY A 260 4.65 22.42 -6.77
C GLY A 260 5.81 23.42 -6.84
N GLU A 261 6.90 23.06 -6.17
CA GLU A 261 8.17 23.80 -6.19
C GLU A 261 9.16 23.05 -7.08
N LEU A 262 9.60 23.68 -8.19
CA LEU A 262 10.60 23.08 -9.08
C LEU A 262 11.94 22.91 -8.37
N ILE A 263 12.47 21.69 -8.38
CA ILE A 263 13.79 21.40 -7.83
C ILE A 263 14.86 21.51 -8.92
N LYS A 264 14.67 20.76 -10.00
CA LYS A 264 15.60 20.71 -11.14
C LYS A 264 14.92 20.12 -12.37
N GLN A 265 15.57 20.32 -13.51
CA GLN A 265 15.21 19.72 -14.78
C GLN A 265 16.47 19.12 -15.40
N GLU A 266 16.40 17.88 -15.85
CA GLU A 266 17.51 17.14 -16.44
C GLU A 266 17.12 16.55 -17.80
N TYR A 267 17.96 16.76 -18.81
CA TYR A 267 17.77 16.13 -20.13
C TYR A 267 18.42 14.74 -20.11
N ILE A 268 17.63 13.70 -20.37
CA ILE A 268 18.10 12.31 -20.32
C ILE A 268 18.77 11.92 -21.65
N SER A 269 18.00 11.97 -22.74
CA SER A 269 18.49 11.67 -24.09
C SER A 269 17.51 12.12 -25.16
N GLY A 270 18.00 12.59 -26.30
CA GLY A 270 17.15 13.04 -27.42
C GLY A 270 16.23 14.18 -26.98
N ASN A 271 14.92 13.98 -27.07
CA ASN A 271 13.91 14.95 -26.67
C ASN A 271 13.27 14.63 -25.29
N ARG A 272 13.86 13.74 -24.50
CA ARG A 272 13.32 13.38 -23.17
C ARG A 272 13.94 14.21 -22.07
N VAL A 273 13.08 14.65 -21.14
CA VAL A 273 13.43 15.45 -19.96
C VAL A 273 12.81 14.84 -18.73
N GLU A 274 13.53 14.89 -17.62
CA GLU A 274 13.05 14.56 -16.28
C GLU A 274 12.97 15.83 -15.45
N ILE A 275 11.80 16.07 -14.85
CA ILE A 275 11.51 17.28 -14.07
C ILE A 275 11.19 16.87 -12.65
N TYR A 276 11.88 17.47 -11.70
CA TYR A 276 11.73 17.16 -10.27
C TYR A 276 11.03 18.29 -9.53
N TYR A 277 10.02 17.93 -8.74
CA TYR A 277 9.25 18.86 -7.93
C TYR A 277 9.16 18.40 -6.47
N ASN A 278 9.12 19.36 -5.54
CA ASN A 278 8.51 19.13 -4.23
C ASN A 278 7.04 19.53 -4.33
N MET A 279 6.13 18.66 -3.92
CA MET A 279 4.69 18.89 -4.03
C MET A 279 3.96 18.40 -2.79
N PRO A 280 2.90 19.08 -2.35
CA PRO A 280 2.00 18.54 -1.35
C PRO A 280 1.29 17.30 -1.87
N LEU A 281 1.31 16.21 -1.10
CA LEU A 281 0.67 14.95 -1.53
C LEU A 281 -0.84 15.13 -1.74
N GLY A 282 -1.52 15.92 -0.90
CA GLY A 282 -2.95 16.18 -1.02
C GLY A 282 -3.40 16.78 -2.35
N GLU A 283 -2.53 17.56 -3.01
CA GLU A 283 -2.83 18.16 -4.33
C GLU A 283 -2.75 17.15 -5.49
N ILE A 284 -2.16 15.98 -5.25
CA ILE A 284 -1.93 14.97 -6.28
C ILE A 284 -3.01 13.90 -6.25
N VAL A 285 -3.58 13.65 -5.07
CA VAL A 285 -4.44 12.50 -4.80
C VAL A 285 -5.72 12.49 -5.67
N ILE A 286 -6.29 13.62 -6.07
CA ILE A 286 -7.62 13.63 -6.67
C ILE A 286 -7.59 13.59 -8.20
N ASP A 287 -6.87 14.47 -8.88
CA ASP A 287 -7.02 14.66 -10.33
C ASP A 287 -5.70 14.91 -11.09
N PHE A 288 -4.59 14.94 -10.35
CA PHE A 288 -3.30 15.32 -10.93
C PHE A 288 -2.84 14.35 -12.02
N TYR A 289 -2.97 13.05 -11.78
CA TYR A 289 -2.50 12.03 -12.72
C TYR A 289 -3.27 12.08 -14.04
N ASP A 290 -4.58 12.21 -13.98
CA ASP A 290 -5.44 12.30 -15.17
C ASP A 290 -5.15 13.57 -15.98
N LYS A 291 -4.98 14.70 -15.29
CA LYS A 291 -4.57 15.96 -15.92
C LYS A 291 -3.19 15.84 -16.56
N LEU A 292 -2.22 15.23 -15.86
CA LEU A 292 -0.88 15.00 -16.38
C LEU A 292 -0.91 14.14 -17.65
N LYS A 293 -1.66 13.05 -17.63
CA LYS A 293 -1.86 12.18 -18.81
C LYS A 293 -2.53 12.92 -19.97
N SER A 294 -3.56 13.68 -19.69
CA SER A 294 -4.30 14.44 -20.71
C SER A 294 -3.42 15.47 -21.39
N ILE A 295 -2.74 16.35 -20.64
CA ILE A 295 -1.90 17.43 -21.19
C ILE A 295 -0.67 16.92 -21.92
N SER A 296 -0.15 15.77 -21.54
CA SER A 296 1.01 15.13 -22.16
C SER A 296 0.64 14.12 -23.25
N LYS A 297 -0.66 13.94 -23.57
CA LYS A 297 -1.17 12.93 -24.48
C LYS A 297 -0.64 11.50 -24.16
N GLY A 298 -0.47 11.21 -22.88
CA GLY A 298 0.06 9.94 -22.37
C GLY A 298 1.60 9.81 -22.40
N TYR A 299 2.35 10.83 -22.83
CA TYR A 299 3.80 10.78 -22.91
C TYR A 299 4.52 11.11 -21.59
N ALA A 300 3.80 11.54 -20.54
CA ALA A 300 4.39 11.74 -19.24
C ALA A 300 4.27 10.48 -18.37
N SER A 301 5.37 10.12 -17.71
CA SER A 301 5.37 9.19 -16.59
C SER A 301 5.60 9.98 -15.30
N PHE A 302 5.04 9.49 -14.20
CA PHE A 302 5.06 10.13 -12.90
C PHE A 302 5.45 9.11 -11.84
N ASP A 303 6.45 9.45 -11.05
CA ASP A 303 6.87 8.70 -9.88
C ASP A 303 7.12 9.65 -8.71
N TYR A 304 6.98 9.18 -7.47
CA TYR A 304 7.21 10.02 -6.32
C TYR A 304 7.61 9.23 -5.08
N HIS A 305 8.30 9.93 -4.17
CA HIS A 305 8.69 9.40 -2.87
C HIS A 305 8.31 10.38 -1.75
N PRO A 306 7.94 9.89 -0.56
CA PRO A 306 7.70 10.75 0.60
C PRO A 306 8.90 11.66 0.88
N ASN A 307 8.63 12.93 1.19
CA ASN A 307 9.63 13.95 1.48
C ASN A 307 9.31 14.76 2.75
N GLY A 308 8.85 14.07 3.78
CA GLY A 308 8.53 14.66 5.08
C GLY A 308 7.23 15.46 5.10
N PHE A 309 7.09 16.26 6.15
CA PHE A 309 5.94 17.12 6.40
C PHE A 309 6.38 18.57 6.41
N ARG A 310 5.48 19.50 6.00
CA ARG A 310 5.74 20.93 6.02
C ARG A 310 4.51 21.70 6.50
N THR A 311 4.73 22.73 7.28
CA THR A 311 3.68 23.64 7.73
C THR A 311 2.97 24.30 6.55
N SER A 312 1.64 24.26 6.55
CA SER A 312 0.79 24.84 5.52
C SER A 312 -0.46 25.48 6.09
N LYS A 313 -1.00 26.47 5.37
CA LYS A 313 -2.23 27.18 5.73
C LYS A 313 -3.45 26.40 5.23
N LEU A 314 -3.79 25.35 5.94
CA LEU A 314 -4.92 24.49 5.61
C LEU A 314 -6.17 24.90 6.39
N VAL A 315 -7.31 24.78 5.73
CA VAL A 315 -8.63 24.98 6.32
C VAL A 315 -9.52 23.79 6.04
N LYS A 316 -10.43 23.52 6.98
CA LYS A 316 -11.46 22.50 6.79
C LYS A 316 -12.59 23.10 5.96
N LEU A 317 -12.96 22.42 4.90
CA LEU A 317 -14.11 22.73 4.05
C LEU A 317 -15.23 21.72 4.37
N ASP A 318 -16.36 22.21 4.86
CA ASP A 318 -17.55 21.41 5.11
C ASP A 318 -18.60 21.69 4.05
N ILE A 319 -19.14 20.64 3.43
CA ILE A 319 -20.26 20.74 2.52
C ILE A 319 -21.55 20.60 3.32
N LEU A 320 -22.44 21.59 3.18
CA LEU A 320 -23.71 21.62 3.87
C LEU A 320 -24.84 21.13 2.94
N LEU A 321 -25.60 20.13 3.38
CA LEU A 321 -26.85 19.75 2.74
C LEU A 321 -28.02 20.25 3.61
N ASN A 322 -28.84 21.11 3.05
CA ASN A 322 -29.96 21.75 3.77
C ASN A 322 -29.52 22.45 5.09
N GLY A 323 -28.32 23.04 5.09
CA GLY A 323 -27.76 23.73 6.24
C GLY A 323 -27.03 22.88 7.26
N GLU A 324 -27.02 21.56 7.10
CA GLU A 324 -26.31 20.64 7.98
C GLU A 324 -25.03 20.08 7.33
N PRO A 325 -23.90 20.03 8.06
CA PRO A 325 -22.65 19.53 7.51
C PRO A 325 -22.69 18.03 7.29
N VAL A 326 -22.20 17.58 6.13
CA VAL A 326 -22.03 16.16 5.81
C VAL A 326 -20.57 15.77 6.02
N ASP A 327 -20.32 15.04 7.07
CA ASP A 327 -18.97 14.64 7.50
C ASP A 327 -18.20 13.81 6.43
N ALA A 328 -18.91 12.97 5.68
CA ALA A 328 -18.37 12.17 4.60
C ALA A 328 -17.81 12.99 3.41
N LEU A 329 -18.26 14.25 3.27
CA LEU A 329 -17.88 15.16 2.19
C LEU A 329 -16.89 16.24 2.67
N SER A 330 -16.54 16.27 3.96
CA SER A 330 -15.57 17.22 4.51
C SER A 330 -14.18 16.93 3.95
N THR A 331 -13.43 18.01 3.64
CA THR A 331 -12.05 17.91 3.15
C THR A 331 -11.16 18.99 3.76
N LEU A 332 -9.85 18.79 3.72
CA LEU A 332 -8.85 19.82 4.04
C LEU A 332 -8.29 20.39 2.74
N THR A 333 -8.30 21.70 2.62
CA THR A 333 -7.76 22.40 1.45
C THR A 333 -6.87 23.56 1.86
N HIS A 334 -5.96 23.96 0.98
CA HIS A 334 -5.17 25.17 1.22
C HIS A 334 -6.08 26.40 1.14
N ILE A 335 -5.81 27.40 1.99
CA ILE A 335 -6.66 28.60 2.11
C ILE A 335 -6.81 29.34 0.77
N ASP A 336 -5.79 29.33 -0.08
CA ASP A 336 -5.82 29.98 -1.38
C ASP A 336 -6.80 29.29 -2.36
N ASN A 337 -7.09 27.99 -2.17
CA ASN A 337 -8.01 27.20 -2.98
C ASN A 337 -9.42 27.06 -2.35
N ALA A 338 -9.64 27.68 -1.18
CA ALA A 338 -10.89 27.50 -0.44
C ALA A 338 -12.07 28.29 -1.03
N TYR A 339 -11.82 29.20 -1.97
CA TYR A 339 -12.83 30.10 -2.58
C TYR A 339 -13.05 29.83 -4.07
N ASP A 340 -12.28 28.94 -4.68
CA ASP A 340 -12.42 28.53 -6.08
C ASP A 340 -13.25 27.23 -6.17
#